data_b80a59d147a97d117dd61229cf47009a
#
_entry.id   b80a59d147a97d117dd61229cf47009a
#
_cell.length_a   1.000
_cell.length_b   1.000
_cell.length_c   1.000
_cell.angle_alpha   90.00
_cell.angle_beta   90.00
_cell.angle_gamma   90.00
#
_symmetry.space_group_name_H-M   'P 1'
#
loop_
_entity.id
_entity.type
_entity.pdbx_description
1 polymer ?
#
loop_
_entity_poly.entity_id
_entity_poly.type
_entity_poly.pdbx_seq_one_letter_code
_entity_poly.pdbx_strand_id
1 'polypeptide(L)'
;MAPRFGRGAMTNGWNDIKNADLILVMGGNPAENHPCGFKWAIKARQEKGTKIICVDPRFNRTAAVSDIFLQIRPGSDLAFMGGLINYVIQNKKYNEEYVKHFTNASYIVKDTYNFDPQTGLFSGYDPEKRKYDQSLWGYELDEKGMAKKDMTLEHPRCVFQLMKQFYSRYTPEVVEKLTGIPKDKFLEVAKLIAETSAPDKSMTHLYALGWTHHSIGTQLIGSMAILQLLLGNIGVPGGAINALRGHSNVQGMTDLAGEGRFLPGYLKPPLATQQSLKDHIEANTPKAVDTSMNYWSNYGKFYVSLLKAWFGNAATPENEFAYHYLPKIEKVIAMDEILDRMYRGKMEGLVSVGMNILASNPNVKKIAEGLGKLKWMVVIDVFETEIQRVRNALGRVHPRGVHRRAYPFLLEA
;
A
#
# COMPACT_ATOMS: atom_id res chain seq x y z
N MET A 1 -2.02 0.38 0.40
CA MET A 1 -3.20 0.00 1.22
C MET A 1 -3.47 0.99 2.35
N ALA A 2 -2.56 1.25 3.29
CA ALA A 2 -2.83 2.14 4.43
C ALA A 2 -3.42 3.52 4.06
N PRO A 3 -2.91 4.26 3.05
CA PRO A 3 -3.49 5.54 2.66
C PRO A 3 -4.90 5.46 2.03
N ARG A 4 -5.38 4.24 1.72
CA ARG A 4 -6.70 4.04 1.06
C ARG A 4 -7.74 3.45 2.00
N PHE A 5 -7.35 2.42 2.77
CA PHE A 5 -8.25 1.67 3.65
C PHE A 5 -7.83 1.72 5.14
N GLY A 6 -6.92 2.62 5.50
CA GLY A 6 -6.51 2.87 6.88
C GLY A 6 -5.47 1.91 7.43
N ARG A 7 -5.29 0.73 6.84
CA ARG A 7 -4.30 -0.27 7.28
C ARG A 7 -3.49 -0.84 6.12
N GLY A 8 -2.25 -1.23 6.38
CA GLY A 8 -1.37 -1.91 5.44
C GLY A 8 -1.66 -3.42 5.34
N ALA A 9 -2.91 -3.79 5.13
CA ALA A 9 -3.38 -5.17 5.16
C ALA A 9 -4.22 -5.50 3.91
N MET A 10 -4.54 -6.77 3.73
CA MET A 10 -5.56 -7.22 2.77
C MET A 10 -6.93 -6.72 3.23
N THR A 11 -7.86 -6.52 2.28
CA THR A 11 -9.24 -6.10 2.60
C THR A 11 -10.14 -7.28 2.98
N ASN A 12 -9.68 -8.53 2.74
CA ASN A 12 -10.33 -9.77 3.20
C ASN A 12 -9.27 -10.80 3.67
N GLY A 13 -9.69 -12.00 4.04
CA GLY A 13 -8.80 -13.10 4.42
C GLY A 13 -8.41 -13.99 3.23
N TRP A 14 -7.30 -14.74 3.37
CA TRP A 14 -6.84 -15.69 2.36
C TRP A 14 -7.91 -16.70 1.94
N ASN A 15 -8.66 -17.23 2.92
CA ASN A 15 -9.70 -18.22 2.67
C ASN A 15 -10.91 -17.67 1.90
N ASP A 16 -11.09 -16.35 1.89
CA ASP A 16 -12.18 -15.72 1.15
C ASP A 16 -11.91 -15.63 -0.36
N ILE A 17 -10.66 -15.75 -0.78
CA ILE A 17 -10.28 -15.79 -2.21
C ILE A 17 -11.05 -16.87 -2.98
N LYS A 18 -11.40 -17.99 -2.33
CA LYS A 18 -12.22 -19.07 -2.93
C LYS A 18 -13.61 -18.63 -3.37
N ASN A 19 -14.13 -17.54 -2.84
CA ASN A 19 -15.45 -17.03 -3.14
C ASN A 19 -15.48 -16.09 -4.37
N ALA A 20 -14.32 -15.69 -4.90
CA ALA A 20 -14.23 -14.81 -6.06
C ALA A 20 -14.70 -15.52 -7.34
N ASP A 21 -15.35 -14.76 -8.24
CA ASP A 21 -15.72 -15.21 -9.59
C ASP A 21 -14.62 -14.95 -10.62
N LEU A 22 -13.76 -13.96 -10.32
CA LEU A 22 -12.58 -13.64 -11.11
C LEU A 22 -11.41 -13.33 -10.19
N ILE A 23 -10.20 -13.78 -10.56
CA ILE A 23 -8.96 -13.47 -9.83
C ILE A 23 -8.00 -12.79 -10.80
N LEU A 24 -7.61 -11.55 -10.48
CA LEU A 24 -6.56 -10.83 -11.17
C LEU A 24 -5.28 -10.87 -10.36
N VAL A 25 -4.21 -11.41 -10.93
CA VAL A 25 -2.87 -11.40 -10.32
C VAL A 25 -1.98 -10.44 -11.08
N MET A 26 -1.50 -9.40 -10.41
CA MET A 26 -0.62 -8.41 -11.02
C MET A 26 0.36 -7.87 -9.97
N GLY A 27 1.66 -7.85 -10.29
CA GLY A 27 2.70 -7.42 -9.35
C GLY A 27 3.07 -8.48 -8.29
N GLY A 28 2.80 -9.75 -8.55
CA GLY A 28 3.16 -10.86 -7.68
C GLY A 28 3.15 -12.21 -8.39
N ASN A 29 3.82 -13.20 -7.81
CA ASN A 29 3.87 -14.58 -8.30
C ASN A 29 3.45 -15.56 -7.19
N PRO A 30 2.16 -15.53 -6.78
CA PRO A 30 1.70 -16.26 -5.60
C PRO A 30 1.77 -17.80 -5.74
N ALA A 31 1.68 -18.37 -6.94
CA ALA A 31 1.85 -19.81 -7.12
C ALA A 31 3.25 -20.30 -6.69
N GLU A 32 4.27 -19.43 -6.74
CA GLU A 32 5.62 -19.73 -6.32
C GLU A 32 5.94 -19.20 -4.92
N ASN A 33 5.58 -17.94 -4.63
CA ASN A 33 6.01 -17.25 -3.43
C ASN A 33 5.02 -17.38 -2.25
N HIS A 34 3.76 -17.76 -2.52
CA HIS A 34 2.71 -17.89 -1.53
C HIS A 34 1.88 -19.18 -1.74
N PRO A 35 2.53 -20.36 -1.86
CA PRO A 35 1.86 -21.59 -2.29
C PRO A 35 0.73 -21.99 -1.34
N CYS A 36 0.90 -21.82 -0.03
CA CYS A 36 -0.14 -22.13 0.97
C CYS A 36 -1.37 -21.20 0.86
N GLY A 37 -1.20 -19.96 0.40
CA GLY A 37 -2.28 -19.03 0.14
C GLY A 37 -2.92 -19.25 -1.23
N PHE A 38 -2.10 -19.55 -2.26
CA PHE A 38 -2.58 -19.71 -3.63
C PHE A 38 -3.51 -20.92 -3.82
N LYS A 39 -3.45 -21.91 -2.93
CA LYS A 39 -4.43 -23.01 -2.91
C LYS A 39 -5.89 -22.54 -2.92
N TRP A 40 -6.19 -21.38 -2.33
CA TRP A 40 -7.54 -20.83 -2.32
C TRP A 40 -7.98 -20.31 -3.69
N ALA A 41 -7.06 -19.80 -4.50
CA ALA A 41 -7.32 -19.45 -5.90
C ALA A 41 -7.59 -20.71 -6.74
N ILE A 42 -6.80 -21.77 -6.54
CA ILE A 42 -7.04 -23.05 -7.21
C ILE A 42 -8.37 -23.67 -6.76
N LYS A 43 -8.72 -23.55 -5.48
CA LYS A 43 -10.00 -24.00 -4.95
C LYS A 43 -11.19 -23.25 -5.58
N ALA A 44 -11.09 -21.91 -5.72
CA ALA A 44 -12.09 -21.12 -6.43
C ALA A 44 -12.32 -21.64 -7.87
N ARG A 45 -11.22 -21.93 -8.58
CA ARG A 45 -11.28 -22.48 -9.93
C ARG A 45 -11.96 -23.85 -9.98
N GLN A 46 -11.63 -24.75 -9.02
CA GLN A 46 -12.21 -26.10 -8.99
C GLN A 46 -13.69 -26.12 -8.61
N GLU A 47 -14.11 -25.28 -7.67
CA GLU A 47 -15.46 -25.28 -7.12
C GLU A 47 -16.44 -24.38 -7.88
N LYS A 48 -15.95 -23.24 -8.43
CA LYS A 48 -16.79 -22.22 -9.09
C LYS A 48 -16.47 -22.00 -10.57
N GLY A 49 -15.41 -22.61 -11.10
CA GLY A 49 -14.94 -22.30 -12.46
C GLY A 49 -14.31 -20.90 -12.58
N THR A 50 -13.87 -20.33 -11.46
CA THR A 50 -13.25 -19.01 -11.40
C THR A 50 -12.08 -18.91 -12.35
N LYS A 51 -12.07 -17.86 -13.19
CA LYS A 51 -10.93 -17.58 -14.08
C LYS A 51 -9.84 -16.83 -13.35
N ILE A 52 -8.60 -17.21 -13.66
CA ILE A 52 -7.39 -16.55 -13.14
C ILE A 52 -6.70 -15.83 -14.29
N ILE A 53 -6.53 -14.52 -14.15
CA ILE A 53 -5.80 -13.65 -15.06
C ILE A 53 -4.48 -13.28 -14.43
N CYS A 54 -3.37 -13.50 -15.14
CA CYS A 54 -2.03 -13.08 -14.71
C CYS A 54 -1.48 -12.03 -15.67
N VAL A 55 -1.11 -10.87 -15.12
CA VAL A 55 -0.45 -9.78 -15.86
C VAL A 55 0.94 -9.58 -15.25
N ASP A 56 1.98 -9.91 -16.01
CA ASP A 56 3.35 -9.91 -15.53
C ASP A 56 4.34 -9.67 -16.69
N PRO A 57 5.46 -8.98 -16.49
CA PRO A 57 6.49 -8.85 -17.51
C PRO A 57 7.11 -10.19 -17.94
N ARG A 58 7.04 -11.20 -17.08
CA ARG A 58 7.63 -12.52 -17.26
C ARG A 58 6.58 -13.63 -17.13
N PHE A 59 6.62 -14.60 -18.03
CA PHE A 59 5.84 -15.83 -17.85
C PHE A 59 6.41 -16.61 -16.65
N ASN A 60 5.67 -16.63 -15.56
CA ASN A 60 6.05 -17.23 -14.28
C ASN A 60 5.13 -18.40 -13.91
N ARG A 61 5.34 -19.02 -12.73
CA ARG A 61 4.51 -20.16 -12.28
C ARG A 61 3.03 -19.82 -12.09
N THR A 62 2.71 -18.59 -11.73
CA THR A 62 1.31 -18.13 -11.66
C THR A 62 0.72 -18.04 -13.06
N ALA A 63 1.47 -17.49 -14.02
CA ALA A 63 1.06 -17.43 -15.41
C ALA A 63 0.79 -18.82 -15.99
N ALA A 64 1.63 -19.80 -15.65
CA ALA A 64 1.51 -21.18 -16.14
C ALA A 64 0.22 -21.89 -15.68
N VAL A 65 -0.42 -21.44 -14.62
CA VAL A 65 -1.67 -21.98 -14.09
C VAL A 65 -2.85 -21.01 -14.24
N SER A 66 -2.66 -19.90 -14.94
CA SER A 66 -3.71 -18.93 -15.22
C SER A 66 -4.45 -19.26 -16.51
N ASP A 67 -5.70 -18.82 -16.64
CA ASP A 67 -6.51 -18.98 -17.85
C ASP A 67 -6.10 -17.99 -18.93
N ILE A 68 -5.67 -16.78 -18.50
CA ILE A 68 -5.21 -15.70 -19.39
C ILE A 68 -3.90 -15.17 -18.83
N PHE A 69 -2.89 -15.08 -19.68
CA PHE A 69 -1.63 -14.39 -19.40
C PHE A 69 -1.47 -13.20 -20.33
N LEU A 70 -1.20 -12.04 -19.75
CA LEU A 70 -0.85 -10.81 -20.48
C LEU A 70 0.57 -10.40 -20.12
N GLN A 71 1.45 -10.36 -21.11
CA GLN A 71 2.79 -9.84 -20.93
C GLN A 71 2.76 -8.32 -20.99
N ILE A 72 3.16 -7.65 -19.90
CA ILE A 72 3.17 -6.20 -19.79
C ILE A 72 4.59 -5.65 -19.80
N ARG A 73 4.78 -4.50 -20.40
CA ARG A 73 6.05 -3.76 -20.30
C ARG A 73 6.23 -3.25 -18.86
N PRO A 74 7.40 -3.50 -18.19
CA PRO A 74 7.66 -3.00 -16.84
C PRO A 74 7.44 -1.50 -16.71
N GLY A 75 6.75 -1.08 -15.64
CA GLY A 75 6.46 0.32 -15.35
C GLY A 75 5.25 0.93 -16.06
N SER A 76 4.55 0.16 -16.90
CA SER A 76 3.35 0.64 -17.61
C SER A 76 2.02 0.22 -16.95
N ASP A 77 2.08 -0.33 -15.78
CA ASP A 77 0.93 -0.85 -15.01
C ASP A 77 -0.18 0.19 -14.80
N LEU A 78 0.18 1.46 -14.55
CA LEU A 78 -0.81 2.55 -14.42
C LEU A 78 -1.62 2.77 -15.69
N ALA A 79 -1.01 2.60 -16.88
CA ALA A 79 -1.72 2.73 -18.14
C ALA A 79 -2.73 1.60 -18.32
N PHE A 80 -2.35 0.37 -17.95
CA PHE A 80 -3.25 -0.78 -17.95
C PHE A 80 -4.44 -0.55 -17.00
N MET A 81 -4.17 -0.17 -15.76
CA MET A 81 -5.19 0.12 -14.76
C MET A 81 -6.08 1.31 -15.15
N GLY A 82 -5.48 2.37 -15.71
CA GLY A 82 -6.22 3.52 -16.23
C GLY A 82 -7.17 3.14 -17.36
N GLY A 83 -6.74 2.24 -18.24
CA GLY A 83 -7.56 1.69 -19.30
C GLY A 83 -8.74 0.86 -18.78
N LEU A 84 -8.52 0.02 -17.76
CA LEU A 84 -9.62 -0.73 -17.12
C LEU A 84 -10.65 0.19 -16.49
N ILE A 85 -10.21 1.21 -15.76
CA ILE A 85 -11.09 2.22 -15.14
C ILE A 85 -11.88 2.97 -16.23
N ASN A 86 -11.19 3.40 -17.28
CA ASN A 86 -11.83 4.06 -18.42
C ASN A 86 -12.89 3.16 -19.07
N TYR A 87 -12.56 1.89 -19.34
CA TYR A 87 -13.48 0.93 -19.93
C TYR A 87 -14.75 0.77 -19.09
N VAL A 88 -14.58 0.58 -17.76
CA VAL A 88 -15.70 0.41 -16.81
C VAL A 88 -16.62 1.65 -16.82
N ILE A 89 -16.04 2.85 -16.73
CA ILE A 89 -16.79 4.11 -16.68
C ILE A 89 -17.50 4.39 -18.01
N GLN A 90 -16.78 4.33 -19.15
CA GLN A 90 -17.34 4.72 -20.45
C GLN A 90 -18.42 3.76 -20.94
N ASN A 91 -18.32 2.48 -20.58
CA ASN A 91 -19.30 1.46 -20.93
C ASN A 91 -20.42 1.29 -19.87
N LYS A 92 -20.45 2.14 -18.85
CA LYS A 92 -21.43 2.07 -17.74
C LYS A 92 -21.46 0.67 -17.08
N LYS A 93 -20.29 0.07 -16.89
CA LYS A 93 -20.09 -1.27 -16.31
C LYS A 93 -19.58 -1.17 -14.87
N TYR A 94 -20.07 -0.24 -14.08
CA TYR A 94 -19.81 -0.08 -12.66
C TYR A 94 -21.06 -0.44 -11.85
N ASN A 95 -20.87 -0.79 -10.58
CA ASN A 95 -21.98 -1.01 -9.65
C ASN A 95 -22.51 0.34 -9.19
N GLU A 96 -23.58 0.80 -9.83
CA GLU A 96 -24.12 2.15 -9.66
C GLU A 96 -24.57 2.41 -8.23
N GLU A 97 -25.27 1.47 -7.62
CA GLU A 97 -25.75 1.55 -6.23
C GLU A 97 -24.59 1.70 -5.25
N TYR A 98 -23.57 0.83 -5.40
CA TYR A 98 -22.38 0.88 -4.56
C TYR A 98 -21.61 2.20 -4.74
N VAL A 99 -21.42 2.63 -5.98
CA VAL A 99 -20.68 3.87 -6.32
C VAL A 99 -21.36 5.09 -5.71
N LYS A 100 -22.68 5.17 -5.78
CA LYS A 100 -23.47 6.30 -5.24
C LYS A 100 -23.44 6.37 -3.71
N HIS A 101 -23.58 5.23 -3.04
CA HIS A 101 -23.84 5.18 -1.62
C HIS A 101 -22.60 4.92 -0.77
N PHE A 102 -21.60 4.20 -1.28
CA PHE A 102 -20.43 3.77 -0.50
C PHE A 102 -19.12 4.38 -0.95
N THR A 103 -19.15 5.33 -1.90
CA THR A 103 -17.96 6.08 -2.33
C THR A 103 -18.22 7.57 -2.34
N ASN A 104 -17.18 8.37 -2.56
CA ASN A 104 -17.31 9.82 -2.75
C ASN A 104 -17.58 10.23 -4.20
N ALA A 105 -17.93 9.30 -5.09
CA ALA A 105 -18.16 9.57 -6.50
C ALA A 105 -19.27 10.60 -6.75
N SER A 106 -20.32 10.57 -5.92
CA SER A 106 -21.45 11.50 -5.98
C SER A 106 -21.15 12.89 -5.38
N TYR A 107 -20.03 13.08 -4.69
CA TYR A 107 -19.73 14.34 -4.01
C TYR A 107 -19.37 15.44 -5.00
N ILE A 108 -19.89 16.66 -4.76
CA ILE A 108 -19.60 17.83 -5.59
C ILE A 108 -18.36 18.53 -5.03
N VAL A 109 -17.32 18.67 -5.86
CA VAL A 109 -16.07 19.32 -5.46
C VAL A 109 -16.17 20.86 -5.56
N LYS A 110 -15.41 21.56 -4.72
CA LYS A 110 -15.30 23.02 -4.74
C LYS A 110 -14.79 23.52 -6.09
N ASP A 111 -15.16 24.73 -6.48
CA ASP A 111 -14.67 25.37 -7.71
C ASP A 111 -13.15 25.57 -7.75
N THR A 112 -12.51 25.66 -6.57
CA THR A 112 -11.05 25.76 -6.44
C THR A 112 -10.31 24.50 -6.87
N TYR A 113 -11.00 23.33 -6.92
CA TYR A 113 -10.40 22.08 -7.38
C TYR A 113 -10.69 21.82 -8.85
N ASN A 114 -9.65 21.54 -9.61
CA ASN A 114 -9.74 21.11 -11.00
C ASN A 114 -8.48 20.35 -11.40
N PHE A 115 -8.43 19.87 -12.66
CA PHE A 115 -7.21 19.36 -13.28
C PHE A 115 -7.06 19.92 -14.70
N ASP A 116 -5.82 20.02 -15.14
CA ASP A 116 -5.48 20.34 -16.52
C ASP A 116 -5.62 19.09 -17.41
N PRO A 117 -6.51 19.09 -18.41
CA PRO A 117 -6.68 17.94 -19.30
C PRO A 117 -5.44 17.56 -20.11
N GLN A 118 -4.53 18.51 -20.36
CA GLN A 118 -3.32 18.26 -21.15
C GLN A 118 -2.22 17.60 -20.30
N THR A 119 -1.91 18.16 -19.14
CA THR A 119 -0.86 17.66 -18.26
C THR A 119 -1.36 16.61 -17.26
N GLY A 120 -2.64 16.63 -16.92
CA GLY A 120 -3.25 15.82 -15.86
C GLY A 120 -2.89 16.28 -14.46
N LEU A 121 -2.29 17.46 -14.31
CA LEU A 121 -1.95 18.04 -13.02
C LEU A 121 -3.21 18.64 -12.36
N PHE A 122 -3.28 18.54 -11.05
CA PHE A 122 -4.40 19.07 -10.26
C PHE A 122 -4.09 20.47 -9.73
N SER A 123 -5.15 21.19 -9.33
CA SER A 123 -5.04 22.50 -8.68
C SER A 123 -4.08 22.46 -7.50
N GLY A 124 -3.30 23.53 -7.33
CA GLY A 124 -2.33 23.67 -6.23
C GLY A 124 -0.98 22.99 -6.48
N TYR A 125 -0.70 22.55 -7.69
CA TYR A 125 0.63 21.99 -8.01
C TYR A 125 1.70 23.09 -8.03
N ASP A 126 2.74 22.91 -7.22
CA ASP A 126 3.95 23.73 -7.19
C ASP A 126 5.09 22.96 -7.92
N PRO A 127 5.51 23.41 -9.11
CA PRO A 127 6.53 22.72 -9.90
C PRO A 127 7.92 22.76 -9.28
N GLU A 128 8.26 23.79 -8.50
CA GLU A 128 9.57 23.92 -7.85
C GLU A 128 9.70 22.93 -6.70
N LYS A 129 8.67 22.85 -5.86
CA LYS A 129 8.63 21.92 -4.73
C LYS A 129 8.17 20.51 -5.10
N ARG A 130 7.62 20.33 -6.32
CA ARG A 130 7.00 19.08 -6.79
C ARG A 130 5.96 18.54 -5.78
N LYS A 131 5.14 19.43 -5.25
CA LYS A 131 4.12 19.16 -4.24
C LYS A 131 2.83 19.83 -4.60
N TYR A 132 1.74 19.33 -4.02
CA TYR A 132 0.42 19.93 -4.11
C TYR A 132 0.08 20.70 -2.83
N ASP A 133 -0.41 21.92 -2.99
CA ASP A 133 -1.18 22.58 -1.96
C ASP A 133 -2.61 22.02 -1.99
N GLN A 134 -2.91 21.15 -1.04
CA GLN A 134 -4.21 20.49 -0.93
C GLN A 134 -5.27 21.34 -0.23
N SER A 135 -4.96 22.56 0.22
CA SER A 135 -5.94 23.47 0.80
C SER A 135 -7.03 23.88 -0.20
N LEU A 136 -6.70 23.83 -1.49
CA LEU A 136 -7.64 24.06 -2.59
C LEU A 136 -8.60 22.89 -2.83
N TRP A 137 -8.32 21.71 -2.27
CA TRP A 137 -9.14 20.51 -2.45
C TRP A 137 -10.21 20.42 -1.40
N GLY A 138 -11.41 20.04 -1.80
CA GLY A 138 -12.53 19.88 -0.89
C GLY A 138 -13.84 19.73 -1.64
N TYR A 139 -14.91 19.54 -0.86
CA TYR A 139 -16.26 19.43 -1.35
C TYR A 139 -17.04 20.70 -1.06
N GLU A 140 -18.06 20.96 -1.87
CA GLU A 140 -19.11 21.89 -1.47
C GLU A 140 -19.87 21.31 -0.28
N LEU A 141 -20.14 22.15 0.71
CA LEU A 141 -20.86 21.72 1.92
C LEU A 141 -22.27 22.28 1.90
N ASP A 142 -23.20 21.54 2.47
CA ASP A 142 -24.56 22.00 2.77
C ASP A 142 -24.59 22.81 4.09
N GLU A 143 -25.78 23.25 4.48
CA GLU A 143 -26.01 24.04 5.71
C GLU A 143 -25.63 23.27 7.00
N LYS A 144 -25.57 21.94 6.94
CA LYS A 144 -25.20 21.07 8.06
C LYS A 144 -23.69 20.72 8.07
N GLY A 145 -22.91 21.25 7.13
CA GLY A 145 -21.50 20.96 6.98
C GLY A 145 -21.22 19.58 6.36
N MET A 146 -22.21 18.96 5.71
CA MET A 146 -22.04 17.70 4.98
C MET A 146 -21.73 17.99 3.52
N ALA A 147 -20.91 17.12 2.90
CA ALA A 147 -20.62 17.24 1.47
C ALA A 147 -21.89 17.10 0.63
N LYS A 148 -22.12 18.08 -0.25
CA LYS A 148 -23.23 18.02 -1.22
C LYS A 148 -23.03 16.85 -2.16
N LYS A 149 -24.13 16.17 -2.50
CA LYS A 149 -24.13 14.98 -3.35
C LYS A 149 -25.05 15.15 -4.56
N ASP A 150 -24.58 14.66 -5.68
CA ASP A 150 -25.43 14.41 -6.84
C ASP A 150 -25.60 12.89 -7.04
N MET A 151 -26.77 12.38 -6.68
CA MET A 151 -27.08 10.96 -6.78
C MET A 151 -27.36 10.50 -8.21
N THR A 152 -27.43 11.43 -9.18
CA THR A 152 -27.53 11.08 -10.62
C THR A 152 -26.15 10.80 -11.21
N LEU A 153 -25.05 11.25 -10.57
CA LEU A 153 -23.68 11.23 -11.06
C LEU A 153 -23.47 12.07 -12.34
N GLU A 154 -24.36 13.01 -12.64
CA GLU A 154 -24.34 13.79 -13.89
C GLU A 154 -23.84 15.23 -13.68
N HIS A 155 -23.85 15.72 -12.46
CA HIS A 155 -23.34 17.07 -12.16
C HIS A 155 -21.87 17.21 -12.60
N PRO A 156 -21.53 18.23 -13.42
CA PRO A 156 -20.19 18.34 -14.03
C PRO A 156 -19.06 18.46 -12.99
N ARG A 157 -19.38 18.88 -11.78
CA ARG A 157 -18.43 19.02 -10.66
C ARG A 157 -18.46 17.83 -9.70
N CYS A 158 -19.27 16.79 -9.92
CA CYS A 158 -19.17 15.61 -9.07
C CYS A 158 -17.87 14.82 -9.38
N VAL A 159 -17.36 14.15 -8.36
CA VAL A 159 -16.10 13.37 -8.48
C VAL A 159 -16.17 12.38 -9.63
N PHE A 160 -17.32 11.74 -9.85
CA PHE A 160 -17.51 10.77 -10.93
C PHE A 160 -17.27 11.37 -12.31
N GLN A 161 -17.83 12.56 -12.61
CA GLN A 161 -17.64 13.21 -13.92
C GLN A 161 -16.20 13.68 -14.12
N LEU A 162 -15.54 14.18 -13.07
CA LEU A 162 -14.13 14.54 -13.13
C LEU A 162 -13.26 13.30 -13.37
N MET A 163 -13.58 12.16 -12.74
CA MET A 163 -12.91 10.88 -13.00
C MET A 163 -13.12 10.43 -14.45
N LYS A 164 -14.36 10.48 -14.95
CA LYS A 164 -14.70 10.11 -16.32
C LYS A 164 -13.88 10.92 -17.33
N GLN A 165 -13.75 12.22 -17.12
CA GLN A 165 -12.92 13.10 -17.94
C GLN A 165 -11.43 12.77 -17.79
N PHE A 166 -10.93 12.57 -16.56
CA PHE A 166 -9.51 12.26 -16.33
C PHE A 166 -9.08 10.94 -16.98
N TYR A 167 -9.87 9.87 -16.82
CA TYR A 167 -9.52 8.54 -17.33
C TYR A 167 -9.78 8.37 -18.82
N SER A 168 -10.53 9.25 -19.49
CA SER A 168 -10.82 9.16 -20.94
C SER A 168 -9.57 9.12 -21.83
N ARG A 169 -8.43 9.62 -21.33
CA ARG A 169 -7.12 9.57 -22.01
C ARG A 169 -6.54 8.17 -22.16
N TYR A 170 -6.98 7.21 -21.34
CA TYR A 170 -6.49 5.83 -21.39
C TYR A 170 -7.35 4.98 -22.31
N THR A 171 -7.35 5.31 -23.62
CA THR A 171 -8.05 4.50 -24.61
C THR A 171 -7.36 3.15 -24.82
N PRO A 172 -8.04 2.13 -25.38
CA PRO A 172 -7.41 0.84 -25.65
C PRO A 172 -6.14 0.93 -26.50
N GLU A 173 -6.10 1.89 -27.46
CA GLU A 173 -4.93 2.14 -28.31
C GLU A 173 -3.76 2.73 -27.50
N VAL A 174 -4.06 3.61 -26.56
CA VAL A 174 -3.04 4.16 -25.63
C VAL A 174 -2.51 3.08 -24.71
N VAL A 175 -3.39 2.21 -24.21
CA VAL A 175 -2.98 1.06 -23.39
C VAL A 175 -2.05 0.16 -24.19
N GLU A 176 -2.41 -0.27 -25.39
CA GLU A 176 -1.57 -1.10 -26.25
C GLU A 176 -0.21 -0.45 -26.51
N LYS A 177 -0.19 0.81 -26.90
CA LYS A 177 1.05 1.58 -27.16
C LYS A 177 1.99 1.60 -25.96
N LEU A 178 1.46 1.83 -24.78
CA LEU A 178 2.27 1.98 -23.54
C LEU A 178 2.66 0.65 -22.96
N THR A 179 1.73 -0.31 -22.90
CA THR A 179 1.92 -1.58 -22.20
C THR A 179 2.51 -2.70 -23.08
N GLY A 180 2.33 -2.62 -24.38
CA GLY A 180 2.65 -3.69 -25.33
C GLY A 180 1.63 -4.84 -25.33
N ILE A 181 0.55 -4.75 -24.54
CA ILE A 181 -0.55 -5.72 -24.57
C ILE A 181 -1.42 -5.44 -25.79
N PRO A 182 -1.67 -6.43 -26.67
CA PRO A 182 -2.55 -6.25 -27.83
C PRO A 182 -3.94 -5.75 -27.41
N LYS A 183 -4.49 -4.81 -28.18
CA LYS A 183 -5.78 -4.16 -27.92
C LYS A 183 -6.92 -5.17 -27.72
N ASP A 184 -7.01 -6.18 -28.56
CA ASP A 184 -8.02 -7.24 -28.47
C ASP A 184 -7.91 -8.01 -27.14
N LYS A 185 -6.70 -8.35 -26.72
CA LYS A 185 -6.43 -9.02 -25.45
C LYS A 185 -6.74 -8.14 -24.24
N PHE A 186 -6.41 -6.86 -24.31
CA PHE A 186 -6.83 -5.90 -23.31
C PHE A 186 -8.34 -5.82 -23.17
N LEU A 187 -9.07 -5.71 -24.28
CA LEU A 187 -10.53 -5.63 -24.30
C LEU A 187 -11.20 -6.93 -23.80
N GLU A 188 -10.64 -8.10 -24.13
CA GLU A 188 -11.08 -9.39 -23.59
C GLU A 188 -11.05 -9.37 -22.04
N VAL A 189 -9.92 -8.98 -21.46
CA VAL A 189 -9.74 -8.91 -19.99
C VAL A 189 -10.60 -7.80 -19.39
N ALA A 190 -10.68 -6.62 -20.01
CA ALA A 190 -11.50 -5.52 -19.53
C ALA A 190 -13.00 -5.89 -19.45
N LYS A 191 -13.49 -6.67 -20.41
CA LYS A 191 -14.87 -7.19 -20.40
C LYS A 191 -15.10 -8.14 -19.23
N LEU A 192 -14.20 -9.12 -19.02
CA LEU A 192 -14.31 -10.07 -17.91
C LEU A 192 -14.31 -9.37 -16.56
N ILE A 193 -13.42 -8.39 -16.38
CA ILE A 193 -13.34 -7.58 -15.15
C ILE A 193 -14.63 -6.76 -14.96
N ALA A 194 -15.14 -6.14 -16.01
CA ALA A 194 -16.34 -5.33 -15.95
C ALA A 194 -17.60 -6.13 -15.61
N GLU A 195 -17.66 -7.41 -15.96
CA GLU A 195 -18.76 -8.33 -15.59
C GLU A 195 -18.86 -8.54 -14.07
N THR A 196 -17.79 -8.31 -13.31
CA THR A 196 -17.80 -8.44 -11.85
C THR A 196 -18.43 -7.25 -11.12
N SER A 197 -18.96 -6.28 -11.85
CA SER A 197 -19.80 -5.22 -11.28
C SER A 197 -21.24 -5.67 -10.98
N ALA A 198 -21.64 -6.85 -11.46
CA ALA A 198 -22.94 -7.42 -11.15
C ALA A 198 -23.03 -7.73 -9.63
N PRO A 199 -24.20 -7.53 -9.00
CA PRO A 199 -24.36 -7.67 -7.54
C PRO A 199 -24.05 -9.06 -6.98
N ASP A 200 -24.16 -10.09 -7.82
CA ASP A 200 -23.92 -11.49 -7.48
C ASP A 200 -22.52 -11.98 -7.83
N LYS A 201 -21.66 -11.09 -8.35
CA LYS A 201 -20.29 -11.42 -8.76
C LYS A 201 -19.24 -10.61 -8.03
N SER A 202 -18.04 -11.15 -7.96
CA SER A 202 -16.92 -10.47 -7.32
C SER A 202 -15.59 -10.80 -7.99
N MET A 203 -14.66 -9.84 -7.89
CA MET A 203 -13.29 -10.01 -8.29
C MET A 203 -12.35 -9.78 -7.11
N THR A 204 -11.36 -10.65 -6.94
CA THR A 204 -10.24 -10.37 -6.06
C THR A 204 -8.96 -10.05 -6.85
N HIS A 205 -8.18 -9.11 -6.34
CA HIS A 205 -6.87 -8.76 -6.88
C HIS A 205 -5.77 -9.19 -5.94
N LEU A 206 -4.79 -9.93 -6.46
CA LEU A 206 -3.61 -10.38 -5.72
C LEU A 206 -2.38 -9.62 -6.21
N TYR A 207 -1.67 -8.93 -5.31
CA TYR A 207 -0.43 -8.24 -5.63
C TYR A 207 0.63 -8.39 -4.51
N ALA A 208 1.88 -8.16 -4.86
CA ALA A 208 2.99 -8.18 -3.91
C ALA A 208 4.02 -7.08 -4.23
N LEU A 209 5.30 -7.38 -4.05
CA LEU A 209 6.40 -6.42 -4.20
C LEU A 209 6.61 -5.91 -5.64
N GLY A 210 6.17 -6.65 -6.64
CA GLY A 210 6.18 -6.21 -8.03
C GLY A 210 5.41 -4.89 -8.27
N TRP A 211 4.47 -4.55 -7.38
CA TRP A 211 3.81 -3.24 -7.37
C TRP A 211 4.37 -2.29 -6.31
N THR A 212 4.61 -2.78 -5.09
CA THR A 212 5.01 -1.91 -3.97
C THR A 212 6.41 -1.32 -4.14
N HIS A 213 7.31 -1.98 -4.88
CA HIS A 213 8.67 -1.52 -5.10
C HIS A 213 8.83 -0.57 -6.29
N HIS A 214 7.76 -0.24 -7.02
CA HIS A 214 7.79 0.85 -7.98
C HIS A 214 7.79 2.21 -7.29
N SER A 215 8.45 3.21 -7.87
CA SER A 215 8.40 4.61 -7.41
C SER A 215 6.98 5.17 -7.36
N ILE A 216 6.07 4.61 -8.17
CA ILE A 216 4.65 4.93 -8.27
C ILE A 216 3.75 3.87 -7.61
N GLY A 217 4.29 3.02 -6.74
CA GLY A 217 3.54 1.89 -6.14
C GLY A 217 2.29 2.32 -5.38
N THR A 218 2.31 3.46 -4.71
CA THR A 218 1.13 4.00 -4.02
C THR A 218 0.01 4.35 -5.00
N GLN A 219 0.35 4.90 -6.16
CA GLN A 219 -0.60 5.23 -7.23
C GLN A 219 -1.16 3.97 -7.89
N LEU A 220 -0.34 2.95 -8.12
CA LEU A 220 -0.77 1.65 -8.64
C LEU A 220 -1.82 1.01 -7.74
N ILE A 221 -1.54 0.89 -6.45
CA ILE A 221 -2.48 0.34 -5.48
C ILE A 221 -3.73 1.22 -5.36
N GLY A 222 -3.57 2.55 -5.49
CA GLY A 222 -4.67 3.50 -5.53
C GLY A 222 -5.59 3.30 -6.73
N SER A 223 -5.06 3.04 -7.92
CA SER A 223 -5.85 2.79 -9.12
C SER A 223 -6.65 1.48 -9.01
N MET A 224 -6.08 0.43 -8.40
CA MET A 224 -6.81 -0.79 -8.11
C MET A 224 -7.94 -0.55 -7.09
N ALA A 225 -7.69 0.28 -6.06
CA ALA A 225 -8.74 0.65 -5.11
C ALA A 225 -9.92 1.34 -5.82
N ILE A 226 -9.63 2.26 -6.74
CA ILE A 226 -10.65 2.93 -7.56
C ILE A 226 -11.43 1.90 -8.38
N LEU A 227 -10.75 1.00 -9.08
CA LEU A 227 -11.41 -0.03 -9.89
C LEU A 227 -12.31 -0.92 -9.04
N GLN A 228 -11.83 -1.43 -7.92
CA GLN A 228 -12.61 -2.30 -7.03
C GLN A 228 -13.82 -1.59 -6.40
N LEU A 229 -13.71 -0.30 -6.09
CA LEU A 229 -14.82 0.51 -5.61
C LEU A 229 -15.85 0.78 -6.72
N LEU A 230 -15.41 1.01 -7.96
CA LEU A 230 -16.32 1.12 -9.11
C LEU A 230 -17.09 -0.18 -9.35
N LEU A 231 -16.44 -1.31 -9.20
CA LEU A 231 -17.05 -2.63 -9.39
C LEU A 231 -17.93 -3.07 -8.20
N GLY A 232 -17.86 -2.37 -7.05
CA GLY A 232 -18.59 -2.77 -5.84
C GLY A 232 -17.97 -3.95 -5.10
N ASN A 233 -16.70 -4.24 -5.33
CA ASN A 233 -16.03 -5.47 -4.86
C ASN A 233 -15.41 -5.36 -3.46
N ILE A 234 -15.55 -4.24 -2.75
CA ILE A 234 -15.01 -4.10 -1.39
C ILE A 234 -16.14 -4.31 -0.37
N GLY A 235 -15.93 -5.26 0.55
CA GLY A 235 -16.90 -5.60 1.59
C GLY A 235 -17.89 -6.72 1.20
N VAL A 236 -17.67 -7.37 0.05
CA VAL A 236 -18.46 -8.53 -0.39
C VAL A 236 -17.61 -9.81 -0.40
N PRO A 237 -18.18 -10.99 -0.21
CA PRO A 237 -17.43 -12.25 -0.26
C PRO A 237 -16.70 -12.42 -1.60
N GLY A 238 -15.42 -12.76 -1.54
CA GLY A 238 -14.57 -12.92 -2.72
C GLY A 238 -14.09 -11.61 -3.35
N GLY A 239 -14.66 -10.47 -2.98
CA GLY A 239 -14.27 -9.16 -3.49
C GLY A 239 -13.17 -8.52 -2.64
N ALA A 240 -11.98 -8.26 -3.21
CA ALA A 240 -10.88 -7.76 -2.39
C ALA A 240 -9.70 -7.18 -3.17
N ILE A 241 -8.86 -6.46 -2.41
CA ILE A 241 -7.47 -6.18 -2.77
C ILE A 241 -6.57 -6.88 -1.76
N ASN A 242 -5.78 -7.82 -2.24
CA ASN A 242 -4.91 -8.64 -1.42
C ASN A 242 -3.45 -8.20 -1.57
N ALA A 243 -2.98 -7.42 -0.59
CA ALA A 243 -1.56 -7.22 -0.38
C ALA A 243 -0.96 -8.51 0.18
N LEU A 244 -0.42 -9.38 -0.68
CA LEU A 244 0.10 -10.67 -0.27
C LEU A 244 1.28 -10.51 0.68
N ARG A 245 1.09 -10.95 1.93
CA ARG A 245 2.10 -10.78 2.98
C ARG A 245 3.18 -11.85 2.84
N GLY A 246 4.44 -11.44 2.78
CA GLY A 246 5.56 -12.36 2.62
C GLY A 246 6.08 -12.93 3.93
N HIS A 247 6.35 -12.06 4.91
CA HIS A 247 6.90 -12.47 6.19
C HIS A 247 5.83 -13.09 7.09
N SER A 248 6.23 -14.11 7.87
CA SER A 248 5.36 -14.77 8.85
C SER A 248 4.80 -13.76 9.85
N ASN A 249 3.48 -13.75 10.00
CA ASN A 249 2.75 -12.88 10.93
C ASN A 249 3.14 -11.38 10.88
N VAL A 250 3.51 -10.88 9.70
CA VAL A 250 3.90 -9.46 9.55
C VAL A 250 2.75 -8.49 9.90
N GLN A 251 1.50 -8.89 9.73
CA GLN A 251 0.37 -8.07 10.14
C GLN A 251 0.28 -7.95 11.67
N GLY A 252 0.43 -9.05 12.40
CA GLY A 252 0.49 -9.03 13.87
C GLY A 252 1.71 -8.24 14.39
N MET A 253 2.86 -8.39 13.73
CA MET A 253 4.05 -7.60 14.05
C MET A 253 3.79 -6.09 13.87
N THR A 254 3.09 -5.70 12.81
CA THR A 254 2.73 -4.28 12.58
C THR A 254 1.73 -3.78 13.61
N ASP A 255 0.75 -4.61 14.01
CA ASP A 255 -0.22 -4.28 15.07
C ASP A 255 0.45 -4.04 16.42
N LEU A 256 1.53 -4.76 16.72
CA LEU A 256 2.32 -4.65 17.95
C LEU A 256 3.46 -3.63 17.86
N ALA A 257 3.54 -2.86 16.79
CA ALA A 257 4.60 -1.87 16.55
C ALA A 257 6.01 -2.44 16.34
N GLY A 258 6.13 -3.68 15.87
CA GLY A 258 7.43 -4.29 15.57
C GLY A 258 8.18 -3.63 14.41
N GLU A 259 7.58 -2.73 13.66
CA GLU A 259 8.20 -2.03 12.52
C GLU A 259 8.82 -0.66 12.86
N GLY A 260 8.90 -0.24 14.10
CA GLY A 260 9.56 1.02 14.54
C GLY A 260 8.98 2.34 13.99
N ARG A 261 8.14 2.30 12.97
CA ARG A 261 7.45 3.47 12.40
C ARG A 261 6.02 3.67 12.92
N PHE A 262 5.57 2.73 13.73
CA PHE A 262 4.29 2.79 14.42
C PHE A 262 4.46 2.45 15.89
N LEU A 263 3.54 2.95 16.69
CA LEU A 263 3.24 2.46 18.04
C LEU A 263 2.06 1.47 17.94
N PRO A 264 1.76 0.70 19.00
CA PRO A 264 0.61 -0.20 19.01
C PRO A 264 -0.67 0.47 18.50
N GLY A 265 -1.46 -0.25 17.71
CA GLY A 265 -2.69 0.28 17.11
C GLY A 265 -2.45 1.25 15.93
N TYR A 266 -1.28 1.22 15.28
CA TYR A 266 -0.92 2.10 14.15
C TYR A 266 -0.80 3.58 14.52
N LEU A 267 -0.65 3.90 15.80
CA LEU A 267 -0.32 5.25 16.25
C LEU A 267 1.10 5.61 15.82
N LYS A 268 1.38 6.89 15.65
CA LYS A 268 2.70 7.32 15.18
C LYS A 268 3.63 7.63 16.35
N PRO A 269 4.94 7.35 16.21
CA PRO A 269 5.91 7.83 17.20
C PRO A 269 6.02 9.37 17.14
N PRO A 270 6.33 10.04 18.26
CA PRO A 270 6.51 11.48 18.27
C PRO A 270 7.69 11.93 17.41
N LEU A 271 7.53 13.02 16.69
CA LEU A 271 8.62 13.68 15.99
C LEU A 271 9.30 14.72 16.90
N ALA A 272 10.57 15.01 16.63
CA ALA A 272 11.34 16.04 17.34
C ALA A 272 10.71 17.45 17.25
N THR A 273 9.86 17.70 16.25
CA THR A 273 9.10 18.94 16.10
C THR A 273 7.80 18.97 16.94
N GLN A 274 7.40 17.85 17.54
CA GLN A 274 6.17 17.70 18.30
C GLN A 274 6.52 17.61 19.79
N GLN A 275 6.78 18.76 20.41
CA GLN A 275 7.31 18.80 21.78
C GLN A 275 6.24 18.51 22.84
N SER A 276 4.98 18.85 22.58
CA SER A 276 3.83 18.58 23.46
C SER A 276 2.91 17.49 22.88
N LEU A 277 2.13 16.87 23.77
CA LEU A 277 1.06 15.95 23.35
C LEU A 277 0.04 16.65 22.45
N LYS A 278 -0.23 17.91 22.70
CA LYS A 278 -1.14 18.73 21.87
C LYS A 278 -0.60 18.84 20.45
N ASP A 279 0.66 19.24 20.27
CA ASP A 279 1.28 19.35 18.94
C ASP A 279 1.22 18.02 18.18
N HIS A 280 1.46 16.92 18.89
CA HIS A 280 1.41 15.59 18.31
C HIS A 280 0.00 15.20 17.85
N ILE A 281 -1.01 15.43 18.68
CA ILE A 281 -2.41 15.14 18.33
C ILE A 281 -2.88 16.00 17.15
N GLU A 282 -2.61 17.31 17.18
CA GLU A 282 -2.99 18.21 16.10
C GLU A 282 -2.35 17.85 14.76
N ALA A 283 -1.07 17.44 14.77
CA ALA A 283 -0.35 17.02 13.57
C ALA A 283 -0.84 15.70 12.97
N ASN A 284 -1.45 14.84 13.79
CA ASN A 284 -1.80 13.47 13.37
C ASN A 284 -3.31 13.20 13.32
N THR A 285 -4.15 14.10 13.84
CA THR A 285 -5.60 14.00 13.70
C THR A 285 -6.01 14.51 12.32
N PRO A 286 -6.67 13.70 11.47
CA PRO A 286 -7.14 14.16 10.19
C PRO A 286 -8.13 15.31 10.36
N LYS A 287 -7.97 16.35 9.56
CA LYS A 287 -9.00 17.41 9.46
C LYS A 287 -10.15 16.82 8.67
N ALA A 288 -11.31 16.73 9.29
CA ALA A 288 -12.53 16.31 8.61
C ALA A 288 -12.87 17.30 7.50
N VAL A 289 -13.27 16.80 6.35
CA VAL A 289 -13.74 17.60 5.21
C VAL A 289 -15.24 17.90 5.37
N ASP A 290 -15.92 17.05 6.09
CA ASP A 290 -17.30 17.17 6.52
C ASP A 290 -17.49 16.55 7.91
N THR A 291 -18.72 16.48 8.42
CA THR A 291 -19.05 15.84 9.71
C THR A 291 -19.17 14.32 9.63
N SER A 292 -18.71 13.70 8.54
CA SER A 292 -18.74 12.25 8.38
C SER A 292 -17.88 11.53 9.41
N MET A 293 -18.27 10.29 9.74
CA MET A 293 -17.52 9.47 10.68
C MET A 293 -16.13 9.14 10.14
N ASN A 294 -15.09 9.52 10.90
CA ASN A 294 -13.71 9.15 10.60
C ASN A 294 -13.10 8.50 11.85
N TYR A 295 -12.67 7.24 11.71
CA TYR A 295 -12.02 6.50 12.80
C TYR A 295 -10.88 7.29 13.44
N TRP A 296 -10.02 7.91 12.63
CA TRP A 296 -8.86 8.66 13.07
C TRP A 296 -9.17 10.04 13.66
N SER A 297 -10.42 10.53 13.61
CA SER A 297 -10.83 11.74 14.34
C SER A 297 -10.70 11.55 15.86
N ASN A 298 -10.68 10.32 16.33
CA ASN A 298 -10.44 9.95 17.73
C ASN A 298 -8.95 9.73 18.06
N TYR A 299 -8.01 10.16 17.20
CA TYR A 299 -6.58 9.93 17.37
C TYR A 299 -6.07 10.29 18.78
N GLY A 300 -6.47 11.45 19.28
CA GLY A 300 -6.10 11.91 20.63
C GLY A 300 -6.58 10.96 21.74
N LYS A 301 -7.80 10.43 21.63
CA LYS A 301 -8.33 9.46 22.60
C LYS A 301 -7.53 8.16 22.58
N PHE A 302 -7.18 7.67 21.39
CA PHE A 302 -6.39 6.45 21.24
C PHE A 302 -4.98 6.63 21.79
N TYR A 303 -4.38 7.80 21.54
CA TYR A 303 -3.03 8.10 22.03
C TYR A 303 -2.96 8.19 23.56
N VAL A 304 -3.88 8.93 24.17
CA VAL A 304 -3.99 9.01 25.64
C VAL A 304 -4.26 7.63 26.25
N SER A 305 -5.11 6.82 25.61
CA SER A 305 -5.36 5.45 26.07
C SER A 305 -4.09 4.59 26.07
N LEU A 306 -3.25 4.71 25.03
CA LEU A 306 -1.97 4.02 24.95
C LEU A 306 -1.00 4.49 26.06
N LEU A 307 -0.89 5.80 26.28
CA LEU A 307 -0.03 6.36 27.33
C LEU A 307 -0.47 5.88 28.72
N LYS A 308 -1.75 5.87 29.00
CA LYS A 308 -2.31 5.31 30.26
C LYS A 308 -2.03 3.82 30.39
N ALA A 309 -2.10 3.05 29.31
CA ALA A 309 -1.78 1.63 29.35
C ALA A 309 -0.30 1.38 29.69
N TRP A 310 0.61 2.23 29.20
CA TRP A 310 2.05 2.10 29.44
C TRP A 310 2.50 2.64 30.81
N PHE A 311 1.97 3.78 31.23
CA PHE A 311 2.46 4.50 32.40
C PHE A 311 1.52 4.41 33.62
N GLY A 312 0.33 3.79 33.46
CA GLY A 312 -0.61 3.58 34.57
C GLY A 312 -0.98 4.89 35.29
N ASN A 313 -0.87 4.87 36.60
CA ASN A 313 -1.19 6.02 37.45
C ASN A 313 -0.21 7.22 37.28
N ALA A 314 0.95 7.02 36.67
CA ALA A 314 1.88 8.10 36.37
C ALA A 314 1.43 8.95 35.17
N ALA A 315 0.49 8.46 34.34
CA ALA A 315 -0.04 9.19 33.22
C ALA A 315 -1.24 10.07 33.66
N THR A 316 -0.97 11.32 34.00
CA THR A 316 -1.99 12.29 34.45
C THR A 316 -2.17 13.42 33.43
N PRO A 317 -3.31 14.14 33.45
CA PRO A 317 -3.51 15.30 32.58
C PRO A 317 -2.44 16.39 32.76
N GLU A 318 -2.00 16.60 34.00
CA GLU A 318 -1.03 17.64 34.39
C GLU A 318 0.36 17.44 33.77
N ASN A 319 0.72 16.17 33.49
CA ASN A 319 1.98 15.82 32.86
C ASN A 319 1.81 15.35 31.41
N GLU A 320 0.71 15.76 30.74
CA GLU A 320 0.39 15.35 29.37
C GLU A 320 0.40 13.81 29.19
N PHE A 321 -0.11 13.09 30.19
CA PHE A 321 -0.15 11.63 30.23
C PHE A 321 1.22 10.98 30.06
N ALA A 322 2.28 11.63 30.58
CA ALA A 322 3.68 11.17 30.50
C ALA A 322 4.27 11.16 29.06
N TYR A 323 3.69 11.94 28.14
CA TYR A 323 4.15 12.05 26.74
C TYR A 323 5.63 12.41 26.61
N HIS A 324 6.17 13.21 27.52
CA HIS A 324 7.56 13.64 27.52
C HIS A 324 8.58 12.49 27.72
N TYR A 325 8.16 11.33 28.28
CA TYR A 325 9.02 10.15 28.39
C TYR A 325 9.20 9.41 27.07
N LEU A 326 8.37 9.66 26.08
CA LEU A 326 8.51 9.00 24.78
C LEU A 326 9.72 9.55 24.03
N PRO A 327 10.56 8.67 23.44
CA PRO A 327 11.62 9.11 22.56
C PRO A 327 11.03 9.84 21.34
N LYS A 328 11.65 10.96 20.96
CA LYS A 328 11.26 11.75 19.81
C LYS A 328 12.26 11.50 18.68
N ILE A 329 11.76 11.14 17.52
CA ILE A 329 12.57 10.86 16.33
C ILE A 329 12.61 12.06 15.38
N GLU A 330 13.72 12.23 14.66
CA GLU A 330 13.84 13.29 13.64
C GLU A 330 12.78 13.12 12.54
N LYS A 331 12.69 11.92 12.00
CA LYS A 331 11.70 11.49 11.01
C LYS A 331 11.66 9.98 10.91
N VAL A 332 10.57 9.48 10.35
CA VAL A 332 10.51 8.07 9.91
C VAL A 332 11.32 7.94 8.62
N ILE A 333 12.30 7.03 8.61
CA ILE A 333 13.16 6.75 7.45
C ILE A 333 12.87 5.37 6.88
N ALA A 334 13.00 5.25 5.55
CA ALA A 334 12.87 3.99 4.84
C ALA A 334 14.23 3.28 4.68
N MET A 335 14.23 2.03 4.22
CA MET A 335 15.44 1.22 4.08
C MET A 335 16.47 1.87 3.15
N ASP A 336 16.05 2.44 2.04
CA ASP A 336 16.93 3.13 1.07
C ASP A 336 17.64 4.33 1.70
N GLU A 337 16.99 5.07 2.57
CA GLU A 337 17.61 6.16 3.33
C GLU A 337 18.58 5.64 4.39
N ILE A 338 18.28 4.53 5.06
CA ILE A 338 19.20 3.87 5.99
C ILE A 338 20.49 3.49 5.26
N LEU A 339 20.36 2.83 4.10
CA LEU A 339 21.49 2.44 3.26
C LEU A 339 22.31 3.64 2.78
N ASP A 340 21.65 4.74 2.41
CA ASP A 340 22.33 5.97 1.99
C ASP A 340 23.06 6.65 3.16
N ARG A 341 22.46 6.69 4.35
CA ARG A 341 23.11 7.20 5.57
C ARG A 341 24.34 6.38 5.95
N MET A 342 24.29 5.05 5.83
CA MET A 342 25.47 4.19 6.02
C MET A 342 26.57 4.54 5.00
N TYR A 343 26.20 4.62 3.72
CA TYR A 343 27.15 4.94 2.65
C TYR A 343 27.82 6.29 2.85
N ARG A 344 27.10 7.28 3.35
CA ARG A 344 27.64 8.64 3.68
C ARG A 344 28.38 8.67 5.00
N GLY A 345 28.54 7.56 5.72
CA GLY A 345 29.23 7.51 7.02
C GLY A 345 28.47 8.23 8.13
N LYS A 346 27.14 8.39 8.01
CA LYS A 346 26.29 9.05 9.02
C LYS A 346 25.71 8.06 10.05
N MET A 347 26.12 6.80 9.99
CA MET A 347 25.72 5.75 10.94
C MET A 347 26.97 5.14 11.56
N GLU A 348 26.96 4.92 12.87
CA GLU A 348 28.08 4.34 13.61
C GLU A 348 27.97 2.83 13.70
N GLY A 349 26.79 2.30 13.80
CA GLY A 349 26.56 0.88 13.98
C GLY A 349 25.27 0.37 13.37
N LEU A 350 25.16 -0.96 13.23
CA LEU A 350 24.01 -1.66 12.72
C LEU A 350 23.76 -2.94 13.50
N VAL A 351 22.49 -3.20 13.82
CA VAL A 351 22.00 -4.51 14.26
C VAL A 351 21.11 -5.07 13.17
N SER A 352 21.51 -6.17 12.55
CA SER A 352 20.73 -6.88 11.52
C SER A 352 20.22 -8.19 12.11
N VAL A 353 18.89 -8.34 12.10
CA VAL A 353 18.22 -9.51 12.66
C VAL A 353 17.43 -10.22 11.58
N GLY A 354 17.81 -11.48 11.23
CA GLY A 354 17.11 -12.30 10.25
C GLY A 354 17.04 -11.69 8.85
N MET A 355 18.00 -10.82 8.48
CA MET A 355 18.00 -10.15 7.19
C MET A 355 19.41 -10.00 6.61
N ASN A 356 19.60 -10.50 5.41
CA ASN A 356 20.79 -10.25 4.61
C ASN A 356 20.61 -9.00 3.75
N ILE A 357 20.87 -7.81 4.30
CA ILE A 357 20.66 -6.54 3.61
C ILE A 357 21.54 -6.37 2.36
N LEU A 358 22.66 -7.08 2.28
CA LEU A 358 23.55 -7.02 1.14
C LEU A 358 22.95 -7.70 -0.10
N ALA A 359 22.33 -8.87 0.08
CA ALA A 359 21.75 -9.62 -1.03
C ALA A 359 20.30 -9.24 -1.36
N SER A 360 19.55 -8.72 -0.38
CA SER A 360 18.12 -8.43 -0.53
C SER A 360 17.80 -7.03 -1.02
N ASN A 361 18.79 -6.15 -1.17
CA ASN A 361 18.60 -4.77 -1.62
C ASN A 361 19.39 -4.48 -2.90
N PRO A 362 18.94 -3.54 -3.75
CA PRO A 362 19.66 -3.15 -4.96
C PRO A 362 20.95 -2.38 -4.64
N ASN A 363 21.88 -2.34 -5.61
CA ASN A 363 23.16 -1.65 -5.52
C ASN A 363 24.11 -2.20 -4.44
N VAL A 364 24.43 -3.48 -4.58
CA VAL A 364 25.33 -4.24 -3.67
C VAL A 364 26.63 -3.51 -3.36
N LYS A 365 27.28 -2.86 -4.37
CA LYS A 365 28.53 -2.12 -4.17
C LYS A 365 28.38 -1.00 -3.16
N LYS A 366 27.35 -0.14 -3.33
CA LYS A 366 27.04 0.96 -2.40
C LYS A 366 26.79 0.46 -0.99
N ILE A 367 26.07 -0.66 -0.85
CA ILE A 367 25.76 -1.26 0.45
C ILE A 367 27.03 -1.80 1.11
N ALA A 368 27.86 -2.54 0.37
CA ALA A 368 29.12 -3.06 0.88
C ALA A 368 30.05 -1.95 1.37
N GLU A 369 30.18 -0.86 0.60
CA GLU A 369 30.95 0.32 1.02
C GLU A 369 30.37 0.97 2.27
N GLY A 370 29.04 1.07 2.36
CA GLY A 370 28.35 1.59 3.56
C GLY A 370 28.60 0.74 4.81
N LEU A 371 28.47 -0.59 4.67
CA LEU A 371 28.80 -1.54 5.75
C LEU A 371 30.25 -1.40 6.22
N GLY A 372 31.18 -1.18 5.29
CA GLY A 372 32.61 -0.96 5.61
C GLY A 372 32.89 0.32 6.41
N LYS A 373 31.97 1.30 6.39
CA LYS A 373 32.11 2.56 7.15
C LYS A 373 31.59 2.48 8.60
N LEU A 374 30.83 1.44 8.93
CA LEU A 374 30.31 1.26 10.30
C LEU A 374 31.45 0.97 11.29
N LYS A 375 31.37 1.57 12.47
CA LYS A 375 32.29 1.27 13.58
C LYS A 375 32.05 -0.14 14.14
N TRP A 376 30.80 -0.58 14.22
CA TRP A 376 30.42 -1.90 14.70
C TRP A 376 29.18 -2.42 13.97
N MET A 377 29.02 -3.75 13.98
CA MET A 377 27.84 -4.42 13.43
C MET A 377 27.57 -5.70 14.23
N VAL A 378 26.29 -5.91 14.54
CA VAL A 378 25.77 -7.15 15.10
C VAL A 378 24.86 -7.80 14.10
N VAL A 379 25.06 -9.07 13.82
CA VAL A 379 24.18 -9.87 12.95
C VAL A 379 23.67 -11.05 13.74
N ILE A 380 22.35 -11.17 13.80
CA ILE A 380 21.63 -12.28 14.43
C ILE A 380 20.91 -13.02 13.32
N ASP A 381 21.36 -14.23 12.99
CA ASP A 381 20.81 -15.06 11.92
C ASP A 381 20.99 -16.54 12.27
N VAL A 382 20.24 -17.43 11.59
CA VAL A 382 20.30 -18.87 11.82
C VAL A 382 21.55 -19.52 11.23
N PHE A 383 22.17 -18.89 10.22
CA PHE A 383 23.43 -19.29 9.61
C PHE A 383 24.18 -18.10 9.03
N GLU A 384 25.45 -18.29 8.68
CA GLU A 384 26.29 -17.24 8.12
C GLU A 384 25.86 -16.91 6.68
N THR A 385 25.61 -15.63 6.44
CA THR A 385 25.21 -15.08 5.12
C THR A 385 26.25 -14.07 4.61
N GLU A 386 26.03 -13.50 3.42
CA GLU A 386 26.99 -12.57 2.78
C GLU A 386 27.27 -11.31 3.60
N ILE A 387 26.31 -10.86 4.39
CA ILE A 387 26.49 -9.63 5.22
C ILE A 387 27.63 -9.79 6.24
N GLN A 388 27.81 -10.97 6.84
CA GLN A 388 28.94 -11.24 7.75
C GLN A 388 30.27 -11.29 6.98
N ARG A 389 30.28 -11.89 5.79
CA ARG A 389 31.48 -12.12 4.96
C ARG A 389 32.06 -10.82 4.42
N VAL A 390 31.24 -9.88 3.98
CA VAL A 390 31.69 -8.59 3.43
C VAL A 390 32.56 -7.83 4.44
N ARG A 391 32.18 -7.82 5.70
CA ARG A 391 32.96 -7.13 6.72
C ARG A 391 34.30 -7.80 6.99
N ASN A 392 34.35 -9.14 6.93
CA ASN A 392 35.60 -9.91 7.04
C ASN A 392 36.55 -9.58 5.88
N ALA A 393 36.01 -9.50 4.65
CA ALA A 393 36.81 -9.18 3.46
C ALA A 393 37.37 -7.74 3.45
N LEU A 394 36.69 -6.79 4.15
CA LEU A 394 37.16 -5.42 4.28
C LEU A 394 38.18 -5.20 5.41
N GLY A 395 38.67 -6.27 6.05
CA GLY A 395 39.76 -6.24 7.02
C GLY A 395 39.43 -5.57 8.36
N ARG A 396 38.15 -5.40 8.72
CA ARG A 396 37.69 -4.66 9.90
C ARG A 396 37.05 -5.53 10.97
N VAL A 397 37.29 -6.83 10.98
CA VAL A 397 36.77 -7.71 12.03
C VAL A 397 37.86 -8.02 13.04
N HIS A 398 37.64 -7.64 14.29
CA HIS A 398 38.41 -8.17 15.42
C HIS A 398 37.96 -9.63 15.63
N PRO A 399 38.90 -10.62 15.71
CA PRO A 399 38.56 -12.05 15.84
C PRO A 399 37.85 -12.47 17.13
N ARG A 400 37.61 -11.56 18.04
CA ARG A 400 37.08 -11.82 19.40
C ARG A 400 35.57 -11.63 19.48
N GLY A 401 34.78 -12.41 18.75
CA GLY A 401 33.34 -12.24 18.94
C GLY A 401 32.40 -13.07 18.08
N VAL A 402 32.84 -14.13 17.46
CA VAL A 402 31.91 -15.13 16.91
C VAL A 402 31.50 -16.06 18.05
N HIS A 403 30.56 -15.63 18.87
CA HIS A 403 29.87 -16.54 19.78
C HIS A 403 28.93 -17.43 18.97
N ARG A 404 29.39 -18.58 18.52
CA ARG A 404 28.54 -19.67 18.06
C ARG A 404 27.85 -20.28 19.28
N ARG A 405 26.75 -19.70 19.73
CA ARG A 405 25.79 -20.41 20.55
C ARG A 405 24.67 -20.86 19.62
N ALA A 406 24.72 -22.12 19.21
CA ALA A 406 23.53 -22.81 18.74
C ALA A 406 22.56 -22.88 19.95
N TYR A 407 21.42 -22.24 19.84
CA TYR A 407 20.32 -22.43 20.79
C TYR A 407 19.57 -23.69 20.37
N PRO A 408 19.50 -24.75 21.20
CA PRO A 408 18.83 -25.99 20.86
C PRO A 408 17.29 -25.94 20.97
N PHE A 409 16.69 -24.76 21.01
CA PHE A 409 15.27 -24.59 21.33
C PHE A 409 14.31 -24.52 20.14
N LEU A 410 14.72 -24.86 18.93
CA LEU A 410 13.84 -24.80 17.76
C LEU A 410 13.58 -26.15 17.07
N LEU A 411 13.76 -27.26 17.76
CA LEU A 411 13.47 -28.61 17.22
C LEU A 411 12.35 -29.36 17.95
N GLU A 412 11.61 -28.70 18.85
CA GLU A 412 10.41 -29.29 19.46
C GLU A 412 9.25 -28.30 19.37
N ALA A 413 8.62 -28.20 18.18
CA ALA A 413 7.23 -27.75 18.01
C ALA A 413 6.72 -28.19 16.64
#